data_e5146dd151c9568e54060f55fd44ba24
#
_entry.id   e5146dd151c9568e54060f55fd44ba24
#
_cell.length_a   1.000
_cell.length_b   1.000
_cell.length_c   1.000
_cell.angle_alpha   90.00
_cell.angle_beta   90.00
_cell.angle_gamma   90.00
#
_symmetry.space_group_name_H-M   'P 1'
#
loop_
_entity.id
_entity.type
_entity.pdbx_description
1 polymer ?
#
loop_
_entity_poly.entity_id
_entity_poly.type
_entity_poly.pdbx_seq_one_letter_code
_entity_poly.pdbx_strand_id
1 'polypeptide(L)'
;MNPIDFSKENHEAGKFAHGLFPKFFKILEVRERYKRIGPDTHLYFKGEIVAYAELEVKRVWKTKEWNVEWSTVQFPERKGHYPSDEYWQKRGIKDKLPKKPVFLVMFNHDGSNGLIVDAKTVAESPCPRVWSRRGAEHFYQVPIEKVVFGPENSEKHILNSLGIKIE
;
A
#
# COMPACT_ATOMS: atom_id res chain seq x y z
N MET A 1 -26.58 7.79 17.71
CA MET A 1 -25.52 6.99 17.10
C MET A 1 -24.25 7.80 17.09
N ASN A 2 -23.26 7.46 17.91
CA ASN A 2 -21.97 8.14 17.85
C ASN A 2 -21.33 7.85 16.50
N PRO A 3 -20.83 8.87 15.80
CA PRO A 3 -20.07 8.63 14.58
C PRO A 3 -18.91 7.68 14.90
N ILE A 4 -18.79 6.62 14.15
CA ILE A 4 -17.65 5.69 14.27
C ILE A 4 -16.40 6.53 14.03
N ASP A 5 -15.51 6.56 15.01
CA ASP A 5 -14.26 7.28 14.88
C ASP A 5 -13.30 6.47 13.97
N PHE A 6 -13.47 6.65 12.68
CA PHE A 6 -12.64 6.03 11.66
C PHE A 6 -11.15 6.38 11.79
N SER A 7 -10.84 7.50 12.43
CA SER A 7 -9.45 7.92 12.63
C SER A 7 -8.72 6.99 13.61
N LYS A 8 -9.40 6.56 14.67
CA LYS A 8 -8.86 5.63 15.66
C LYS A 8 -8.69 4.24 15.08
N GLU A 9 -9.68 3.73 14.32
CA GLU A 9 -9.58 2.43 13.65
C GLU A 9 -8.46 2.41 12.61
N ASN A 10 -8.32 3.48 11.83
CA ASN A 10 -7.24 3.60 10.85
C ASN A 10 -5.86 3.64 11.52
N HIS A 11 -5.76 4.31 12.68
CA HIS A 11 -4.51 4.37 13.44
C HIS A 11 -4.13 3.00 14.00
N GLU A 12 -5.08 2.25 14.55
CA GLU A 12 -4.85 0.88 15.06
C GLU A 12 -4.51 -0.09 13.92
N ALA A 13 -5.22 0.00 12.79
CA ALA A 13 -4.92 -0.79 11.60
C ALA A 13 -3.52 -0.48 11.05
N GLY A 14 -3.12 0.78 11.05
CA GLY A 14 -1.79 1.21 10.69
C GLY A 14 -0.72 0.62 11.59
N LYS A 15 -0.89 0.68 12.92
CA LYS A 15 0.04 0.06 13.87
C LYS A 15 0.18 -1.44 13.66
N PHE A 16 -0.93 -2.12 13.42
CA PHE A 16 -0.95 -3.55 13.13
C PHE A 16 -0.19 -3.87 11.85
N ALA A 17 -0.46 -3.14 10.78
CA ALA A 17 0.23 -3.31 9.51
C ALA A 17 1.73 -3.02 9.62
N HIS A 18 2.13 -1.97 10.34
CA HIS A 18 3.53 -1.65 10.62
C HIS A 18 4.24 -2.75 11.39
N GLY A 19 3.59 -3.37 12.37
CA GLY A 19 4.14 -4.50 13.10
C GLY A 19 4.37 -5.76 12.25
N LEU A 20 3.58 -5.92 11.19
CA LEU A 20 3.69 -7.06 10.26
C LEU A 20 4.74 -6.81 9.17
N PHE A 21 4.94 -5.57 8.79
CA PHE A 21 5.78 -5.18 7.65
C PHE A 21 7.23 -5.67 7.76
N PRO A 22 7.92 -5.53 8.92
CA PRO A 22 9.27 -6.07 9.08
C PRO A 22 9.35 -7.59 8.95
N LYS A 23 8.27 -8.30 9.23
CA LYS A 23 8.18 -9.76 9.05
C LYS A 23 7.99 -10.15 7.60
N PHE A 24 7.44 -9.24 6.81
CA PHE A 24 7.14 -9.43 5.39
C PHE A 24 8.36 -9.18 4.50
N PHE A 25 9.27 -8.31 4.92
CA PHE A 25 10.48 -7.96 4.18
C PHE A 25 11.73 -8.37 4.94
N LYS A 26 12.58 -9.14 4.30
CA LYS A 26 13.85 -9.64 4.89
C LYS A 26 15.06 -8.83 4.45
N ILE A 27 15.00 -8.21 3.28
CA ILE A 27 16.11 -7.54 2.62
C ILE A 27 15.98 -6.04 2.73
N LEU A 28 14.77 -5.51 2.49
CA LEU A 28 14.49 -4.09 2.62
C LEU A 28 14.29 -3.74 4.08
N GLU A 29 14.98 -2.70 4.53
CA GLU A 29 14.75 -2.12 5.86
C GLU A 29 13.53 -1.23 5.81
N VAL A 30 12.63 -1.43 6.75
CA VAL A 30 11.38 -0.68 6.87
C VAL A 30 11.51 0.34 7.99
N ARG A 31 11.29 1.60 7.69
CA ARG A 31 11.22 2.67 8.68
C ARG A 31 9.87 3.33 8.64
N GLU A 32 9.19 3.28 9.78
CA GLU A 32 7.88 3.89 9.95
C GLU A 32 7.99 5.41 10.07
N ARG A 33 6.98 6.10 9.55
CA ARG A 33 6.85 7.53 9.73
C ARG A 33 5.47 7.84 10.28
N TYR A 34 5.42 8.29 11.52
CA TYR A 34 4.19 8.66 12.21
C TYR A 34 3.61 10.02 11.79
N LYS A 35 4.16 10.66 10.77
CA LYS A 35 3.64 11.93 10.29
C LYS A 35 2.51 11.71 9.29
N ARG A 36 1.39 12.40 9.50
CA ARG A 36 0.13 12.32 8.73
C ARG A 36 0.24 12.69 7.24
N ILE A 37 1.44 12.96 6.74
CA ILE A 37 1.64 13.56 5.42
C ILE A 37 2.70 12.73 4.68
N GLY A 38 2.32 12.17 3.54
CA GLY A 38 3.16 11.33 2.72
C GLY A 38 2.86 9.84 2.87
N PRO A 39 3.60 8.96 2.19
CA PRO A 39 3.44 7.53 2.31
C PRO A 39 3.75 7.04 3.74
N ASP A 40 3.01 6.02 4.18
CA ASP A 40 3.08 5.50 5.56
C ASP A 40 4.47 5.01 5.96
N THR A 41 5.21 4.46 5.02
CA THR A 41 6.43 3.72 5.31
C THR A 41 7.50 3.99 4.28
N HIS A 42 8.74 4.12 4.75
CA HIS A 42 9.91 4.26 3.89
C HIS A 42 10.66 2.94 3.80
N LEU A 43 11.01 2.55 2.60
CA LEU A 43 11.80 1.36 2.32
C LEU A 43 13.25 1.75 2.01
N TYR A 44 14.18 1.18 2.78
CA TYR A 44 15.61 1.44 2.65
C TYR A 44 16.34 0.20 2.13
N PHE A 45 17.30 0.43 1.29
CA PHE A 45 18.27 -0.57 0.86
C PHE A 45 19.67 0.01 1.01
N LYS A 46 20.52 -0.67 1.78
CA LYS A 46 21.90 -0.22 2.10
C LYS A 46 21.95 1.23 2.60
N GLY A 47 21.01 1.59 3.47
CA GLY A 47 20.96 2.91 4.10
C GLY A 47 20.32 4.03 3.28
N GLU A 48 19.87 3.77 2.06
CA GLU A 48 19.21 4.76 1.20
C GLU A 48 17.74 4.46 0.99
N ILE A 49 16.91 5.51 0.94
CA ILE A 49 15.49 5.37 0.57
C ILE A 49 15.42 4.95 -0.90
N VAL A 50 14.79 3.82 -1.16
CA VAL A 50 14.61 3.31 -2.53
C VAL A 50 13.15 3.32 -2.99
N ALA A 51 12.20 3.29 -2.05
CA ALA A 51 10.78 3.29 -2.34
C ALA A 51 9.98 3.68 -1.09
N TYR A 52 8.69 3.86 -1.29
CA TYR A 52 7.72 4.04 -0.21
C TYR A 52 6.64 2.97 -0.30
N ALA A 53 5.96 2.73 0.82
CA ALA A 53 4.81 1.85 0.87
C ALA A 53 3.64 2.50 1.60
N GLU A 54 2.45 2.32 1.06
CA GLU A 54 1.18 2.58 1.73
C GLU A 54 0.60 1.27 2.20
N LEU A 55 0.13 1.22 3.44
CA LEU A 55 -0.31 -0.01 4.08
C LEU A 55 -1.82 0.00 4.29
N GLU A 56 -2.45 -1.10 3.97
CA GLU A 56 -3.87 -1.33 4.24
C GLU A 56 -4.10 -2.73 4.80
N VAL A 57 -5.14 -2.88 5.59
CA VAL A 57 -5.62 -4.18 6.07
C VAL A 57 -7.03 -4.41 5.54
N LYS A 58 -7.20 -5.48 4.79
CA LYS A 58 -8.52 -5.89 4.30
C LYS A 58 -9.15 -6.86 5.30
N ARG A 59 -9.97 -6.33 6.19
CA ARG A 59 -10.58 -7.11 7.28
C ARG A 59 -11.50 -8.23 6.80
N VAL A 60 -12.14 -8.06 5.65
CA VAL A 60 -13.02 -9.08 5.06
C VAL A 60 -12.24 -10.21 4.40
N TRP A 61 -10.95 -10.06 4.20
CA TRP A 61 -10.05 -11.13 3.75
C TRP A 61 -9.61 -11.96 4.96
N LYS A 62 -10.44 -12.93 5.32
CA LYS A 62 -10.33 -13.71 6.57
C LYS A 62 -9.59 -15.02 6.42
N THR A 63 -9.18 -15.39 5.23
CA THR A 63 -8.44 -16.62 4.95
C THR A 63 -7.01 -16.28 4.53
N LYS A 64 -6.10 -17.26 4.61
CA LYS A 64 -4.75 -17.08 4.09
C LYS A 64 -4.77 -16.88 2.58
N GLU A 65 -5.54 -17.72 1.88
CA GLU A 65 -5.69 -17.60 0.43
C GLU A 65 -6.63 -16.46 0.05
N TRP A 66 -6.40 -15.86 -1.11
CA TRP A 66 -7.31 -14.88 -1.69
C TRP A 66 -8.61 -15.56 -2.15
N ASN A 67 -9.73 -14.90 -1.97
CA ASN A 67 -10.99 -15.42 -2.48
C ASN A 67 -11.00 -15.38 -4.02
N VAL A 68 -11.07 -16.54 -4.64
CA VAL A 68 -11.01 -16.70 -6.11
C VAL A 68 -12.17 -15.99 -6.85
N GLU A 69 -13.25 -15.70 -6.15
CA GLU A 69 -14.39 -14.95 -6.71
C GLU A 69 -14.10 -13.44 -6.80
N TRP A 70 -13.10 -12.94 -6.08
CA TRP A 70 -12.70 -11.54 -6.13
C TRP A 70 -11.71 -11.33 -7.28
N SER A 71 -12.23 -10.87 -8.42
CA SER A 71 -11.44 -10.65 -9.64
C SER A 71 -10.61 -9.37 -9.63
N THR A 72 -10.88 -8.47 -8.68
CA THR A 72 -10.19 -7.18 -8.54
C THR A 72 -9.83 -6.89 -7.10
N VAL A 73 -8.78 -6.09 -6.92
CA VAL A 73 -8.43 -5.47 -5.64
C VAL A 73 -8.82 -4.00 -5.70
N GLN A 74 -9.51 -3.52 -4.67
CA GLN A 74 -10.03 -2.16 -4.66
C GLN A 74 -9.18 -1.24 -3.78
N PHE A 75 -8.86 -0.06 -4.30
CA PHE A 75 -8.18 1.02 -3.57
C PHE A 75 -8.96 2.32 -3.71
N PRO A 76 -9.09 3.12 -2.64
CA PRO A 76 -9.75 4.43 -2.73
C PRO A 76 -9.08 5.35 -3.75
N GLU A 77 -9.88 6.20 -4.40
CA GLU A 77 -9.42 7.15 -5.44
C GLU A 77 -8.22 8.00 -4.98
N ARG A 78 -8.18 8.40 -3.70
CA ARG A 78 -7.07 9.17 -3.14
C ARG A 78 -5.70 8.49 -3.24
N LYS A 79 -5.67 7.18 -3.42
CA LYS A 79 -4.42 6.42 -3.56
C LYS A 79 -3.78 6.55 -4.95
N GLY A 80 -4.50 7.14 -5.91
CA GLY A 80 -4.00 7.34 -7.27
C GLY A 80 -3.08 8.56 -7.46
N HIS A 81 -2.84 9.37 -6.43
CA HIS A 81 -2.04 10.59 -6.56
C HIS A 81 -0.53 10.35 -6.51
N TYR A 82 -0.06 9.23 -6.02
CA TYR A 82 1.37 8.96 -5.81
C TYR A 82 2.26 9.02 -7.04
N PRO A 83 1.82 8.62 -8.26
CA PRO A 83 2.64 8.79 -9.45
C PRO A 83 2.75 10.23 -9.94
N SER A 84 1.89 11.14 -9.46
CA SER A 84 1.80 12.52 -9.93
C SER A 84 2.98 13.37 -9.48
N ASP A 85 3.62 14.05 -10.42
CA ASP A 85 4.67 15.04 -10.13
C ASP A 85 4.15 16.18 -9.26
N GLU A 86 2.89 16.60 -9.46
CA GLU A 86 2.24 17.63 -8.65
C GLU A 86 2.17 17.24 -7.17
N TYR A 87 1.85 15.99 -6.87
CA TYR A 87 1.87 15.47 -5.51
C TYR A 87 3.25 15.66 -4.86
N TRP A 88 4.32 15.24 -5.55
CA TRP A 88 5.68 15.31 -5.01
C TRP A 88 6.20 16.74 -4.90
N GLN A 89 5.84 17.63 -5.81
CA GLN A 89 6.19 19.04 -5.73
C GLN A 89 5.59 19.71 -4.50
N LYS A 90 4.34 19.44 -4.20
CA LYS A 90 3.67 19.98 -3.02
C LYS A 90 4.19 19.39 -1.70
N ARG A 91 4.54 18.10 -1.69
CA ARG A 91 4.93 17.37 -0.49
C ARG A 91 6.43 17.33 -0.28
N GLY A 92 7.19 17.13 -1.34
CA GLY A 92 8.65 17.06 -1.28
C GLY A 92 9.30 18.33 -0.72
N ILE A 93 8.75 19.51 -1.05
CA ILE A 93 9.23 20.78 -0.51
C ILE A 93 9.02 20.87 1.00
N LYS A 94 7.86 20.44 1.50
CA LYS A 94 7.54 20.45 2.94
C LYS A 94 8.33 19.43 3.75
N ASP A 95 8.48 18.21 3.24
CA ASP A 95 9.02 17.07 3.99
C ASP A 95 10.44 16.69 3.56
N LYS A 96 10.99 17.36 2.56
CA LYS A 96 12.30 17.06 1.96
C LYS A 96 12.43 15.61 1.50
N LEU A 97 11.32 15.01 1.05
CA LEU A 97 11.28 13.64 0.55
C LEU A 97 11.58 13.61 -0.96
N PRO A 98 12.53 12.78 -1.40
CA PRO A 98 12.74 12.57 -2.83
C PRO A 98 11.56 11.79 -3.42
N LYS A 99 11.23 12.06 -4.68
CA LYS A 99 10.27 11.24 -5.43
C LYS A 99 10.85 9.86 -5.64
N LYS A 100 10.16 8.84 -5.16
CA LYS A 100 10.48 7.42 -5.33
C LYS A 100 9.21 6.64 -5.66
N PRO A 101 9.33 5.45 -6.25
CA PRO A 101 8.17 4.60 -6.45
C PRO A 101 7.43 4.32 -5.15
N VAL A 102 6.10 4.27 -5.24
CA VAL A 102 5.22 3.94 -4.12
C VAL A 102 4.54 2.62 -4.42
N PHE A 103 4.55 1.71 -3.46
CA PHE A 103 3.85 0.43 -3.53
C PHE A 103 2.69 0.43 -2.55
N LEU A 104 1.54 -0.07 -3.00
CA LEU A 104 0.39 -0.29 -2.14
C LEU A 104 0.42 -1.73 -1.64
N VAL A 105 0.44 -1.90 -0.33
CA VAL A 105 0.52 -3.21 0.33
C VAL A 105 -0.77 -3.43 1.10
N MET A 106 -1.42 -4.55 0.87
CA MET A 106 -2.65 -4.92 1.54
C MET A 106 -2.46 -6.26 2.24
N PHE A 107 -2.68 -6.28 3.55
CA PHE A 107 -2.67 -7.49 4.35
C PHE A 107 -4.07 -8.06 4.50
N ASN A 108 -4.16 -9.38 4.69
CA ASN A 108 -5.39 -10.00 5.16
C ASN A 108 -5.63 -9.66 6.64
N HIS A 109 -6.74 -10.14 7.22
CA HIS A 109 -7.21 -9.77 8.55
C HIS A 109 -6.20 -9.96 9.68
N ASP A 110 -5.34 -10.96 9.61
CA ASP A 110 -4.36 -11.31 10.65
C ASP A 110 -2.89 -11.16 10.20
N GLY A 111 -2.66 -10.70 8.97
CA GLY A 111 -1.32 -10.54 8.42
C GLY A 111 -0.63 -11.84 8.02
N SER A 112 -1.35 -12.96 7.96
CA SER A 112 -0.78 -14.23 7.50
C SER A 112 -0.47 -14.25 6.01
N ASN A 113 -1.07 -13.34 5.25
CA ASN A 113 -0.78 -13.13 3.85
C ASN A 113 -0.96 -11.65 3.49
N GLY A 114 -0.45 -11.27 2.35
CA GLY A 114 -0.59 -9.93 1.81
C GLY A 114 -0.36 -9.91 0.32
N LEU A 115 -0.66 -8.78 -0.28
CA LEU A 115 -0.42 -8.51 -1.69
C LEU A 115 0.26 -7.15 -1.86
N ILE A 116 0.88 -6.97 -3.00
CA ILE A 116 1.51 -5.71 -3.38
C ILE A 116 1.16 -5.35 -4.82
N VAL A 117 1.02 -4.07 -5.06
CA VAL A 117 0.89 -3.50 -6.39
C VAL A 117 1.56 -2.12 -6.41
N ASP A 118 2.21 -1.76 -7.50
CA ASP A 118 2.76 -0.41 -7.61
C ASP A 118 1.65 0.64 -7.83
N ALA A 119 1.89 1.84 -7.30
CA ALA A 119 0.89 2.91 -7.35
C ALA A 119 0.56 3.36 -8.78
N LYS A 120 1.50 3.22 -9.71
CA LYS A 120 1.26 3.53 -11.13
C LYS A 120 0.21 2.60 -11.73
N THR A 121 0.33 1.30 -11.47
CA THR A 121 -0.67 0.30 -11.90
C THR A 121 -2.05 0.61 -11.33
N VAL A 122 -2.13 1.01 -10.06
CA VAL A 122 -3.39 1.44 -9.45
C VAL A 122 -3.96 2.65 -10.17
N ALA A 123 -3.17 3.70 -10.39
CA ALA A 123 -3.62 4.92 -11.06
C ALA A 123 -4.08 4.71 -12.51
N GLU A 124 -3.56 3.69 -13.18
CA GLU A 124 -3.94 3.32 -14.56
C GLU A 124 -5.14 2.37 -14.62
N SER A 125 -5.64 1.89 -13.48
CA SER A 125 -6.77 0.96 -13.40
C SER A 125 -8.11 1.70 -13.47
N PRO A 126 -9.22 1.02 -13.87
CA PRO A 126 -10.56 1.61 -13.83
C PRO A 126 -10.92 2.09 -12.44
N CYS A 127 -11.59 3.24 -12.34
CA CYS A 127 -11.98 3.86 -11.07
C CYS A 127 -13.47 4.19 -11.07
N PRO A 128 -14.37 3.17 -11.11
CA PRO A 128 -15.80 3.40 -11.15
C PRO A 128 -16.33 3.90 -9.81
N ARG A 129 -17.53 4.48 -9.87
CA ARG A 129 -18.31 4.84 -8.69
C ARG A 129 -18.92 3.58 -8.09
N VAL A 130 -18.68 3.35 -6.81
CA VAL A 130 -19.26 2.21 -6.08
C VAL A 130 -19.92 2.70 -4.79
N TRP A 131 -20.92 1.96 -4.32
CA TRP A 131 -21.55 2.21 -3.04
C TRP A 131 -20.74 1.57 -1.93
N SER A 132 -20.39 2.36 -0.92
CA SER A 132 -19.73 1.92 0.30
C SER A 132 -20.57 2.30 1.52
N ARG A 133 -20.12 1.91 2.71
CA ARG A 133 -20.75 2.36 3.96
C ARG A 133 -20.74 3.89 4.13
N ARG A 134 -19.88 4.60 3.42
CA ARG A 134 -19.75 6.06 3.42
C ARG A 134 -20.56 6.74 2.31
N GLY A 135 -21.37 5.97 1.56
CA GLY A 135 -22.10 6.46 0.39
C GLY A 135 -21.41 6.09 -0.92
N ALA A 136 -21.65 6.87 -1.96
CA ALA A 136 -21.02 6.64 -3.25
C ALA A 136 -19.59 7.19 -3.29
N GLU A 137 -18.64 6.34 -3.55
CA GLU A 137 -17.23 6.68 -3.66
C GLU A 137 -16.63 6.08 -4.92
N HIS A 138 -15.53 6.64 -5.40
CA HIS A 138 -14.75 6.06 -6.50
C HIS A 138 -13.64 5.18 -5.96
N PHE A 139 -13.54 3.98 -6.49
CA PHE A 139 -12.48 3.04 -6.14
C PHE A 139 -11.79 2.53 -7.41
N TYR A 140 -10.47 2.51 -7.38
CA TYR A 140 -9.71 1.79 -8.38
C TYR A 140 -9.98 0.30 -8.26
N GLN A 141 -10.24 -0.33 -9.39
CA GLN A 141 -10.42 -1.79 -9.49
C GLN A 141 -9.22 -2.38 -10.22
N VAL A 142 -8.24 -2.81 -9.46
CA VAL A 142 -7.01 -3.40 -10.00
C VAL A 142 -7.26 -4.86 -10.31
N PRO A 143 -7.08 -5.29 -11.57
CA PRO A 143 -7.21 -6.71 -11.92
C PRO A 143 -6.29 -7.59 -11.10
N ILE A 144 -6.78 -8.72 -10.65
CA ILE A 144 -6.04 -9.61 -9.74
C ILE A 144 -4.73 -10.12 -10.34
N GLU A 145 -4.66 -10.26 -11.65
CA GLU A 145 -3.44 -10.67 -12.35
C GLU A 145 -2.31 -9.64 -12.32
N LYS A 146 -2.62 -8.40 -11.92
CA LYS A 146 -1.64 -7.31 -11.81
C LYS A 146 -1.07 -7.13 -10.40
N VAL A 147 -1.53 -7.92 -9.44
CA VAL A 147 -1.02 -7.88 -8.07
C VAL A 147 -0.13 -9.08 -7.79
N VAL A 148 0.78 -8.93 -6.84
CA VAL A 148 1.69 -9.99 -6.41
C VAL A 148 1.34 -10.42 -5.00
N PHE A 149 1.14 -11.71 -4.79
CA PHE A 149 0.80 -12.28 -3.50
C PHE A 149 2.01 -12.87 -2.79
N GLY A 150 1.97 -12.78 -1.47
CA GLY A 150 2.92 -13.40 -0.58
C GLY A 150 4.13 -12.53 -0.26
N PRO A 151 4.74 -12.71 0.92
CA PRO A 151 5.84 -11.85 1.38
C PRO A 151 7.08 -11.96 0.50
N GLU A 152 7.54 -13.17 0.23
CA GLU A 152 8.75 -13.39 -0.57
C GLU A 152 8.62 -12.87 -2.01
N ASN A 153 7.50 -13.15 -2.65
CA ASN A 153 7.23 -12.70 -4.01
C ASN A 153 7.06 -11.17 -4.08
N SER A 154 6.44 -10.58 -3.05
CA SER A 154 6.26 -9.13 -2.97
C SER A 154 7.60 -8.41 -2.88
N GLU A 155 8.50 -8.87 -2.03
CA GLU A 155 9.84 -8.27 -1.91
C GLU A 155 10.65 -8.42 -3.19
N LYS A 156 10.64 -9.59 -3.82
CA LYS A 156 11.27 -9.82 -5.13
C LYS A 156 10.74 -8.87 -6.19
N HIS A 157 9.42 -8.67 -6.21
CA HIS A 157 8.79 -7.76 -7.17
C HIS A 157 9.28 -6.31 -6.98
N ILE A 158 9.35 -5.82 -5.74
CA ILE A 158 9.87 -4.49 -5.45
C ILE A 158 11.33 -4.37 -5.91
N LEU A 159 12.17 -5.30 -5.52
CA LEU A 159 13.60 -5.29 -5.85
C LEU A 159 13.82 -5.32 -7.36
N ASN A 160 13.09 -6.16 -8.08
CA ASN A 160 13.16 -6.23 -9.53
C ASN A 160 12.68 -4.92 -10.18
N SER A 161 11.60 -4.32 -9.68
CA SER A 161 11.08 -3.04 -10.18
C SER A 161 12.07 -1.90 -10.01
N LEU A 162 12.90 -1.96 -8.97
CA LEU A 162 13.92 -0.96 -8.66
C LEU A 162 15.26 -1.25 -9.35
N GLY A 163 15.38 -2.36 -10.09
CA GLY A 163 16.63 -2.78 -10.70
C GLY A 163 17.70 -3.24 -9.70
N ILE A 164 17.30 -3.59 -8.49
CA ILE A 164 18.21 -4.09 -7.45
C ILE A 164 18.41 -5.58 -7.63
N LYS A 165 19.66 -5.97 -7.90
CA LYS A 165 20.05 -7.37 -8.00
C LYS A 165 20.62 -7.81 -6.66
N ILE A 166 20.17 -8.98 -6.19
CA ILE A 166 20.68 -9.64 -4.99
C ILE A 166 21.43 -10.87 -5.41
N GLU A 167 22.69 -10.87 -5.06
CA GLU A 167 23.55 -12.04 -5.24
C GLU A 167 23.32 -13.07 -4.13
#